data_74c648982d32dc6f7c646c3560d042e0
#
_entry.id   74c648982d32dc6f7c646c3560d042e0
#
_cell.length_a   1.000
_cell.length_b   1.000
_cell.length_c   1.000
_cell.angle_alpha   90.00
_cell.angle_beta   90.00
_cell.angle_gamma   90.00
#
_symmetry.space_group_name_H-M   'P 1'
#
loop_
_entity.id
_entity.type
_entity.pdbx_description
1 polymer ?
#
loop_
_entity_poly.entity_id
_entity_poly.type
_entity_poly.pdbx_seq_one_letter_code
_entity_poly.pdbx_strand_id
1 'polypeptide(L)'
;MTRRQKIRRRRAVQLGTLAVIVVAALLIVPPLLGKVAAHAPTEEVVLQFDNSMVLHNGELARITENDGTALAPYRDNGVAMLPMRWLAETAGLSVAWEPESKAITLAQPEGGLSVVMTAGSTEMRVGDETVALDAPPILKDGVAYVPARAVSEAFGWNIASPAEAGSYIFLDNGSKPAEPTEQQIAAAKEKLGPSRDELRSQSLVARSGSGTILWNGTEVELKTDENHYLGAVSQDGVDYLPVEATFAAIGGAAEAADNGYTVTFDGKPVSLQGNKVDGKAIAEDGAALFTDEDGVAYLPGEMLAAVTGMQYDSLSGGVFVLTAAKLDGFTDQETYMTSLGAQLPDKRPDIPDAKGYIALTFDDGPTGGATGLTAKLLDGLKERGAHATFFMCGYRIKDFHTHMKRYLEEGHELGNHTMDHPLKFSKLAPEEIYNQVDSNSALIESYTGQRPTAIRPVGGAVTDNVKEQMKKLGLPIINWSVDTLDWKYRDAARIKKVIVNEARDGDIVLMHDLHQPTVDGVLAAIDELQAQGYAFVTVHELAQIKGVTLEPGTVYTDIKG
;
A
#
# COMPACT_ATOMS: atom_id res chain seq x y z
N MET A 1 -33.87 -1.56 -29.07
CA MET A 1 -32.43 -1.39 -29.09
C MET A 1 -31.84 -1.75 -27.72
N THR A 2 -30.98 -2.75 -27.63
CA THR A 2 -30.46 -3.25 -26.36
C THR A 2 -29.31 -2.35 -25.85
N ARG A 3 -29.05 -2.39 -24.55
CA ARG A 3 -28.00 -1.62 -23.88
C ARG A 3 -26.60 -1.77 -24.56
N ARG A 4 -26.33 -2.94 -25.16
CA ARG A 4 -25.11 -3.22 -25.94
C ARG A 4 -25.04 -2.43 -27.27
N GLN A 5 -26.15 -2.15 -27.91
CA GLN A 5 -26.18 -1.35 -29.14
C GLN A 5 -25.98 0.15 -28.87
N LYS A 6 -26.42 0.66 -27.69
CA LYS A 6 -26.15 2.05 -27.27
C LYS A 6 -24.65 2.30 -26.94
N ILE A 7 -23.97 1.31 -26.34
CA ILE A 7 -22.55 1.42 -26.02
C ILE A 7 -21.70 1.38 -27.31
N ARG A 8 -22.03 0.51 -28.28
CA ARG A 8 -21.33 0.49 -29.56
C ARG A 8 -21.53 1.78 -30.37
N ARG A 9 -22.72 2.38 -30.33
CA ARG A 9 -22.95 3.67 -31.00
C ARG A 9 -22.22 4.84 -30.34
N ARG A 10 -22.08 4.87 -29.01
CA ARG A 10 -21.29 5.89 -28.32
C ARG A 10 -19.80 5.76 -28.63
N ARG A 11 -19.23 4.54 -28.68
CA ARG A 11 -17.83 4.32 -29.07
C ARG A 11 -17.56 4.67 -30.54
N ALA A 12 -18.49 4.39 -31.44
CA ALA A 12 -18.36 4.76 -32.85
C ALA A 12 -18.43 6.28 -33.08
N VAL A 13 -19.20 7.02 -32.28
CA VAL A 13 -19.30 8.48 -32.37
C VAL A 13 -18.05 9.14 -31.76
N GLN A 14 -17.47 8.58 -30.69
CA GLN A 14 -16.22 9.10 -30.13
C GLN A 14 -14.99 8.88 -31.05
N LEU A 15 -14.92 7.73 -31.72
CA LEU A 15 -13.87 7.46 -32.70
C LEU A 15 -14.03 8.30 -33.99
N GLY A 16 -15.25 8.61 -34.40
CA GLY A 16 -15.51 9.49 -35.53
C GLY A 16 -15.19 10.96 -35.29
N THR A 17 -15.37 11.44 -34.06
CA THR A 17 -15.08 12.84 -33.71
C THR A 17 -13.56 13.07 -33.57
N LEU A 18 -12.78 12.09 -33.09
CA LEU A 18 -11.32 12.20 -33.02
C LEU A 18 -10.66 12.28 -34.42
N ALA A 19 -11.16 11.50 -35.39
CA ALA A 19 -10.63 11.54 -36.77
C ALA A 19 -10.93 12.86 -37.48
N VAL A 20 -12.01 13.56 -37.16
CA VAL A 20 -12.41 14.83 -37.77
C VAL A 20 -11.66 16.02 -37.17
N ILE A 21 -11.28 15.98 -35.88
CA ILE A 21 -10.53 17.07 -35.23
C ILE A 21 -9.07 17.09 -35.67
N VAL A 22 -8.45 15.94 -35.94
CA VAL A 22 -7.06 15.86 -36.43
C VAL A 22 -6.93 16.42 -37.84
N VAL A 23 -7.97 16.32 -38.69
CA VAL A 23 -7.95 16.90 -40.06
C VAL A 23 -8.27 18.40 -40.06
N ALA A 24 -9.00 18.91 -39.05
CA ALA A 24 -9.34 20.35 -38.97
C ALA A 24 -8.21 21.22 -38.37
N ALA A 25 -7.30 20.65 -37.56
CA ALA A 25 -6.16 21.37 -37.01
C ALA A 25 -5.02 21.61 -38.01
N LEU A 26 -5.04 20.93 -39.15
CA LEU A 26 -4.03 21.07 -40.22
C LEU A 26 -4.30 22.22 -41.23
N LEU A 27 -5.38 23.00 -41.08
CA LEU A 27 -5.80 23.97 -42.10
C LEU A 27 -5.85 25.44 -41.68
N ILE A 28 -5.43 25.82 -40.47
CA ILE A 28 -5.41 27.24 -40.08
C ILE A 28 -4.08 27.58 -39.38
N VAL A 29 -3.03 27.80 -40.14
CA VAL A 29 -1.88 28.63 -39.74
C VAL A 29 -1.57 29.57 -40.90
N PRO A 30 -1.65 30.91 -40.75
CA PRO A 30 -1.25 31.86 -41.78
C PRO A 30 0.30 31.93 -41.89
N PRO A 31 0.84 32.16 -43.10
CA PRO A 31 2.29 32.26 -43.26
C PRO A 31 2.78 33.64 -42.77
N LEU A 32 3.67 33.67 -41.81
CA LEU A 32 4.47 34.85 -41.51
C LEU A 32 5.91 34.63 -41.96
N LEU A 33 6.28 35.50 -42.88
CA LEU A 33 7.58 35.59 -43.54
C LEU A 33 8.73 35.84 -42.55
N GLY A 34 9.85 35.28 -42.91
CA GLY A 34 11.10 35.27 -42.22
C GLY A 34 11.62 36.58 -41.66
N LYS A 35 12.36 36.39 -40.58
CA LYS A 35 13.60 37.16 -40.30
C LYS A 35 14.34 36.48 -39.12
N VAL A 36 15.65 36.27 -39.38
CA VAL A 36 16.73 36.22 -38.41
C VAL A 36 16.55 35.19 -37.28
N ALA A 37 17.40 34.18 -37.26
CA ALA A 37 17.64 33.29 -36.14
C ALA A 37 18.05 34.12 -34.90
N ALA A 38 17.04 34.63 -34.21
CA ALA A 38 17.17 34.85 -32.78
C ALA A 38 17.24 33.46 -32.16
N HIS A 39 18.26 33.18 -31.36
CA HIS A 39 18.24 32.02 -30.47
C HIS A 39 16.88 32.00 -29.80
N ALA A 40 16.12 30.92 -30.00
CA ALA A 40 14.92 30.71 -29.21
C ALA A 40 15.33 30.79 -27.73
N PRO A 41 14.54 31.45 -26.88
CA PRO A 41 14.85 31.50 -25.44
C PRO A 41 15.05 30.08 -24.93
N THR A 42 16.07 29.88 -24.12
CA THR A 42 16.32 28.58 -23.49
C THR A 42 15.10 28.25 -22.65
N GLU A 43 14.46 27.12 -22.93
CA GLU A 43 13.36 26.63 -22.15
C GLU A 43 13.90 25.67 -21.08
N GLU A 44 13.41 25.81 -19.87
CA GLU A 44 13.74 24.99 -18.73
C GLU A 44 12.47 24.35 -18.16
N VAL A 45 12.51 23.05 -17.95
CA VAL A 45 11.41 22.29 -17.36
C VAL A 45 11.92 21.45 -16.20
N VAL A 46 11.29 21.57 -15.05
CA VAL A 46 11.58 20.71 -13.90
C VAL A 46 10.36 19.88 -13.57
N LEU A 47 10.55 18.59 -13.53
CA LEU A 47 9.55 17.56 -13.23
C LEU A 47 9.90 16.87 -11.91
N GLN A 48 8.90 16.30 -11.27
CA GLN A 48 9.08 15.39 -10.12
C GLN A 48 8.33 14.10 -10.42
N PHE A 49 8.95 12.94 -10.12
CA PHE A 49 8.25 11.67 -10.27
C PHE A 49 6.98 11.63 -9.42
N ASP A 50 5.94 11.05 -10.00
CA ASP A 50 4.62 10.88 -9.38
C ASP A 50 3.91 12.19 -8.98
N ASN A 51 4.32 13.31 -9.56
CA ASN A 51 3.72 14.63 -9.38
C ASN A 51 3.22 15.15 -10.72
N SER A 52 1.97 15.56 -10.80
CA SER A 52 1.39 16.14 -12.01
C SER A 52 1.76 17.61 -12.20
N MET A 53 2.29 18.26 -11.16
CA MET A 53 2.79 19.62 -11.23
C MET A 53 4.20 19.65 -11.82
N VAL A 54 4.49 20.67 -12.57
CA VAL A 54 5.75 20.90 -13.28
C VAL A 54 6.14 22.37 -13.19
N LEU A 55 7.42 22.65 -13.18
CA LEU A 55 7.92 24.02 -13.40
C LEU A 55 8.32 24.17 -14.86
N HIS A 56 7.71 25.08 -15.56
CA HIS A 56 8.08 25.48 -16.92
C HIS A 56 8.56 26.93 -16.90
N ASN A 57 9.84 27.13 -17.16
CA ASN A 57 10.51 28.43 -17.04
C ASN A 57 10.29 29.09 -15.66
N GLY A 58 10.27 28.26 -14.60
CA GLY A 58 10.06 28.69 -13.22
C GLY A 58 8.61 28.96 -12.81
N GLU A 59 7.64 28.81 -13.71
CA GLU A 59 6.21 28.93 -13.43
C GLU A 59 5.58 27.53 -13.23
N LEU A 60 4.66 27.42 -12.26
CA LEU A 60 3.92 26.19 -12.02
C LEU A 60 2.88 25.95 -13.13
N ALA A 61 2.90 24.75 -13.68
CA ALA A 61 1.90 24.24 -14.61
C ALA A 61 1.48 22.83 -14.19
N ARG A 62 0.42 22.29 -14.79
CA ARG A 62 -0.02 20.92 -14.55
C ARG A 62 0.02 20.12 -15.84
N ILE A 63 0.54 18.91 -15.76
CA ILE A 63 0.48 17.95 -16.86
C ILE A 63 -0.91 17.33 -16.89
N THR A 64 -1.65 17.51 -17.96
CA THR A 64 -3.01 16.97 -18.09
C THR A 64 -3.25 16.39 -19.49
N GLU A 65 -4.18 15.45 -19.58
CA GLU A 65 -4.85 15.08 -20.82
C GLU A 65 -5.87 16.13 -21.25
N ASN A 66 -6.40 15.98 -22.47
CA ASN A 66 -7.38 16.90 -23.05
C ASN A 66 -8.71 16.95 -22.28
N ASP A 67 -9.03 15.93 -21.49
CA ASP A 67 -10.22 15.88 -20.62
C ASP A 67 -9.98 16.44 -19.21
N GLY A 68 -8.77 16.94 -18.94
CA GLY A 68 -8.36 17.50 -17.65
C GLY A 68 -7.79 16.47 -16.69
N THR A 69 -7.70 15.19 -17.06
CA THR A 69 -7.08 14.16 -16.21
C THR A 69 -5.62 14.48 -15.96
N ALA A 70 -5.23 14.57 -14.71
CA ALA A 70 -3.85 14.85 -14.31
C ALA A 70 -2.94 13.65 -14.64
N LEU A 71 -1.77 13.95 -15.20
CA LEU A 71 -0.74 12.97 -15.53
C LEU A 71 0.55 13.29 -14.77
N ALA A 72 1.29 12.26 -14.41
CA ALA A 72 2.57 12.42 -13.75
C ALA A 72 3.66 11.60 -14.46
N PRO A 73 4.90 12.09 -14.52
CA PRO A 73 6.05 11.25 -14.88
C PRO A 73 6.21 10.16 -13.81
N TYR A 74 6.68 8.99 -14.21
CA TYR A 74 6.97 7.92 -13.26
C TYR A 74 8.24 7.17 -13.65
N ARG A 75 8.72 6.32 -12.74
CA ARG A 75 9.91 5.50 -12.97
C ARG A 75 9.50 4.06 -13.26
N ASP A 76 9.95 3.52 -14.39
CA ASP A 76 9.79 2.11 -14.74
C ASP A 76 11.16 1.45 -14.81
N ASN A 77 11.43 0.49 -13.91
CA ASN A 77 12.71 -0.22 -13.81
C ASN A 77 13.94 0.71 -13.85
N GLY A 78 13.84 1.88 -13.22
CA GLY A 78 14.90 2.89 -13.17
C GLY A 78 14.89 3.89 -14.33
N VAL A 79 14.04 3.69 -15.35
CA VAL A 79 13.92 4.59 -16.50
C VAL A 79 12.80 5.61 -16.25
N ALA A 80 13.10 6.89 -16.49
CA ALA A 80 12.12 7.96 -16.42
C ALA A 80 11.15 7.89 -17.60
N MET A 81 9.86 7.77 -17.32
CA MET A 81 8.78 7.69 -18.30
C MET A 81 7.96 8.98 -18.24
N LEU A 82 7.82 9.68 -19.37
CA LEU A 82 7.06 10.92 -19.47
C LEU A 82 5.80 10.74 -20.32
N PRO A 83 4.71 11.45 -19.99
CA PRO A 83 3.53 11.49 -20.84
C PRO A 83 3.91 12.07 -22.21
N MET A 84 3.76 11.25 -23.24
CA MET A 84 4.27 11.53 -24.59
C MET A 84 3.75 12.85 -25.18
N ARG A 85 2.43 13.06 -25.11
CA ARG A 85 1.79 14.25 -25.69
C ARG A 85 2.31 15.52 -25.03
N TRP A 86 2.36 15.54 -23.71
CA TRP A 86 2.85 16.69 -22.96
C TRP A 86 4.31 17.01 -23.31
N LEU A 87 5.18 15.97 -23.37
CA LEU A 87 6.57 16.14 -23.75
C LEU A 87 6.70 16.73 -25.15
N ALA A 88 5.92 16.21 -26.11
CA ALA A 88 5.94 16.68 -27.47
C ALA A 88 5.45 18.12 -27.60
N GLU A 89 4.36 18.48 -26.96
CA GLU A 89 3.82 19.87 -27.00
C GLU A 89 4.80 20.85 -26.37
N THR A 90 5.42 20.48 -25.22
CA THR A 90 6.46 21.29 -24.56
C THR A 90 7.68 21.49 -25.48
N ALA A 91 8.07 20.46 -26.22
CA ALA A 91 9.18 20.54 -27.19
C ALA A 91 8.79 21.12 -28.56
N GLY A 92 7.55 21.58 -28.75
CA GLY A 92 7.06 22.12 -30.01
C GLY A 92 6.98 21.10 -31.16
N LEU A 93 6.78 19.82 -30.81
CA LEU A 93 6.70 18.70 -31.75
C LEU A 93 5.24 18.36 -32.09
N SER A 94 5.02 17.85 -33.29
CA SER A 94 3.75 17.21 -33.64
C SER A 94 3.76 15.75 -33.21
N VAL A 95 2.57 15.23 -32.83
CA VAL A 95 2.35 13.85 -32.37
C VAL A 95 1.37 13.14 -33.28
N ALA A 96 1.70 11.93 -33.72
CA ALA A 96 0.78 11.02 -34.39
C ALA A 96 0.80 9.64 -33.67
N TRP A 97 -0.38 9.05 -33.53
CA TRP A 97 -0.57 7.71 -33.00
C TRP A 97 -1.33 6.85 -33.98
N GLU A 98 -0.79 5.69 -34.34
CA GLU A 98 -1.44 4.71 -35.19
C GLU A 98 -1.85 3.48 -34.41
N PRO A 99 -3.16 3.25 -34.21
CA PRO A 99 -3.65 2.19 -33.33
C PRO A 99 -3.33 0.77 -33.78
N GLU A 100 -3.28 0.51 -35.09
CA GLU A 100 -3.06 -0.84 -35.63
C GLU A 100 -1.61 -1.30 -35.44
N SER A 101 -0.66 -0.44 -35.75
CA SER A 101 0.78 -0.70 -35.61
C SER A 101 1.31 -0.38 -34.22
N LYS A 102 0.52 0.31 -33.39
CA LYS A 102 0.93 0.91 -32.11
C LYS A 102 2.13 1.85 -32.26
N ALA A 103 2.26 2.48 -33.43
CA ALA A 103 3.34 3.40 -33.71
C ALA A 103 3.07 4.79 -33.14
N ILE A 104 4.09 5.36 -32.55
CA ILE A 104 4.16 6.72 -32.04
C ILE A 104 5.13 7.48 -32.93
N THR A 105 4.69 8.57 -33.57
CA THR A 105 5.54 9.44 -34.35
C THR A 105 5.58 10.82 -33.70
N LEU A 106 6.78 11.28 -33.40
CA LEU A 106 7.07 12.66 -32.99
C LEU A 106 7.84 13.34 -34.11
N ALA A 107 7.47 14.53 -34.51
CA ALA A 107 8.15 15.22 -35.61
C ALA A 107 8.26 16.73 -35.39
N GLN A 108 9.40 17.30 -35.78
CA GLN A 108 9.59 18.74 -35.83
C GLN A 108 8.73 19.36 -36.95
N PRO A 109 8.30 20.62 -36.80
CA PRO A 109 7.59 21.34 -37.84
C PRO A 109 8.39 21.41 -39.14
N GLU A 110 7.68 21.66 -40.24
CA GLU A 110 8.27 21.96 -41.58
C GLU A 110 9.20 20.86 -42.16
N GLY A 111 8.95 19.56 -41.77
CA GLY A 111 9.72 18.44 -42.33
C GLY A 111 11.10 18.25 -41.70
N GLY A 112 11.28 18.76 -40.47
CA GLY A 112 12.47 18.50 -39.64
C GLY A 112 12.58 17.05 -39.16
N LEU A 113 13.35 16.83 -38.09
CA LEU A 113 13.62 15.50 -37.57
C LEU A 113 12.31 14.78 -37.13
N SER A 114 12.21 13.51 -37.48
CA SER A 114 11.13 12.62 -37.07
C SER A 114 11.67 11.44 -36.28
N VAL A 115 10.98 11.11 -35.18
CA VAL A 115 11.24 9.97 -34.31
C VAL A 115 10.03 9.06 -34.34
N VAL A 116 10.26 7.77 -34.59
CA VAL A 116 9.20 6.75 -34.61
C VAL A 116 9.53 5.66 -33.60
N MET A 117 8.57 5.38 -32.75
CA MET A 117 8.64 4.31 -31.72
C MET A 117 7.42 3.41 -31.85
N THR A 118 7.52 2.18 -31.37
CA THR A 118 6.37 1.26 -31.26
C THR A 118 6.16 0.90 -29.80
N ALA A 119 4.94 1.02 -29.30
CA ALA A 119 4.63 0.63 -27.92
C ALA A 119 4.96 -0.86 -27.69
N GLY A 120 5.76 -1.13 -26.67
CA GLY A 120 6.29 -2.45 -26.35
C GLY A 120 7.61 -2.81 -27.05
N SER A 121 8.17 -1.95 -27.93
CA SER A 121 9.48 -2.18 -28.58
C SER A 121 10.57 -1.35 -27.91
N THR A 122 11.74 -1.94 -27.76
CA THR A 122 12.96 -1.26 -27.28
C THR A 122 13.79 -0.66 -28.42
N GLU A 123 13.19 -0.44 -29.58
CA GLU A 123 13.82 0.23 -30.72
C GLU A 123 13.09 1.52 -31.08
N MET A 124 13.85 2.55 -31.35
CA MET A 124 13.39 3.85 -31.81
C MET A 124 14.10 4.21 -33.12
N ARG A 125 13.37 4.71 -34.08
CA ARG A 125 13.95 5.22 -35.32
C ARG A 125 14.03 6.75 -35.26
N VAL A 126 15.24 7.29 -35.48
CA VAL A 126 15.52 8.72 -35.50
C VAL A 126 15.96 9.07 -36.93
N GLY A 127 15.07 9.64 -37.74
CA GLY A 127 15.30 9.76 -39.18
C GLY A 127 15.50 8.38 -39.82
N ASP A 128 16.69 8.12 -40.37
CA ASP A 128 17.07 6.86 -40.99
C ASP A 128 17.84 5.91 -40.04
N GLU A 129 18.17 6.34 -38.84
CA GLU A 129 18.94 5.58 -37.89
C GLU A 129 18.03 4.86 -36.86
N THR A 130 18.45 3.66 -36.42
CA THR A 130 17.78 2.92 -35.33
C THR A 130 18.60 3.04 -34.06
N VAL A 131 17.95 3.46 -32.99
CA VAL A 131 18.52 3.67 -31.65
C VAL A 131 17.83 2.73 -30.67
N ALA A 132 18.59 2.11 -29.78
CA ALA A 132 18.05 1.29 -28.70
C ALA A 132 17.47 2.19 -27.57
N LEU A 133 16.35 1.76 -27.00
CA LEU A 133 15.71 2.38 -25.84
C LEU A 133 16.02 1.62 -24.57
N ASP A 134 16.23 2.31 -23.47
CA ASP A 134 16.41 1.72 -22.14
C ASP A 134 15.13 1.05 -21.61
N ALA A 135 13.96 1.51 -22.07
CA ALA A 135 12.65 0.90 -21.82
C ALA A 135 11.74 1.11 -23.03
N PRO A 136 10.79 0.20 -23.31
CA PRO A 136 9.81 0.40 -24.38
C PRO A 136 8.81 1.49 -24.03
N PRO A 137 8.30 2.26 -25.02
CA PRO A 137 7.10 3.06 -24.81
C PRO A 137 5.93 2.18 -24.39
N ILE A 138 5.11 2.64 -23.45
CA ILE A 138 3.97 1.88 -22.95
C ILE A 138 2.68 2.68 -23.01
N LEU A 139 1.55 1.96 -23.03
CA LEU A 139 0.22 2.52 -22.84
C LEU A 139 -0.25 2.19 -21.42
N LYS A 140 -0.39 3.21 -20.59
CA LYS A 140 -0.93 3.11 -19.23
C LYS A 140 -2.25 3.89 -19.17
N ASP A 141 -3.35 3.21 -18.85
CA ASP A 141 -4.69 3.79 -18.77
C ASP A 141 -5.12 4.57 -20.05
N GLY A 142 -4.62 4.13 -21.21
CA GLY A 142 -4.89 4.77 -22.51
C GLY A 142 -3.95 5.93 -22.87
N VAL A 143 -3.04 6.29 -21.98
CA VAL A 143 -2.02 7.33 -22.19
C VAL A 143 -0.70 6.69 -22.61
N ALA A 144 -0.07 7.23 -23.64
CA ALA A 144 1.26 6.80 -24.07
C ALA A 144 2.35 7.50 -23.25
N TYR A 145 3.22 6.70 -22.68
CA TYR A 145 4.43 7.14 -21.97
C TYR A 145 5.68 6.72 -22.75
N VAL A 146 6.67 7.59 -22.79
CA VAL A 146 7.92 7.37 -23.52
C VAL A 146 9.14 7.53 -22.61
N PRO A 147 10.25 6.81 -22.89
CA PRO A 147 11.50 6.98 -22.16
C PRO A 147 12.03 8.41 -22.32
N ALA A 148 12.15 9.12 -21.21
CA ALA A 148 12.46 10.55 -21.20
C ALA A 148 13.80 10.87 -21.91
N ARG A 149 14.88 10.17 -21.55
CA ARG A 149 16.23 10.44 -22.01
C ARG A 149 16.36 10.30 -23.53
N ALA A 150 16.02 9.12 -24.05
CA ALA A 150 16.22 8.83 -25.47
C ALA A 150 15.43 9.78 -26.38
N VAL A 151 14.19 10.12 -25.97
CA VAL A 151 13.32 11.02 -26.74
C VAL A 151 13.80 12.47 -26.63
N SER A 152 14.15 12.94 -25.45
CA SER A 152 14.64 14.31 -25.24
C SER A 152 15.94 14.56 -25.99
N GLU A 153 16.92 13.67 -25.86
CA GLU A 153 18.21 13.77 -26.56
C GLU A 153 18.09 13.73 -28.08
N ALA A 154 17.14 12.91 -28.61
CA ALA A 154 16.89 12.85 -30.05
C ALA A 154 16.46 14.21 -30.65
N PHE A 155 15.78 15.04 -29.85
CA PHE A 155 15.35 16.37 -30.25
C PHE A 155 16.25 17.50 -29.73
N GLY A 156 17.44 17.16 -29.20
CA GLY A 156 18.43 18.13 -28.74
C GLY A 156 18.13 18.75 -27.36
N TRP A 157 17.28 18.16 -26.58
CA TRP A 157 17.07 18.54 -25.20
C TRP A 157 18.05 17.84 -24.28
N ASN A 158 18.60 18.57 -23.34
CA ASN A 158 19.40 18.02 -22.24
C ASN A 158 18.48 17.48 -21.16
N ILE A 159 18.88 16.39 -20.52
CA ILE A 159 18.16 15.79 -19.39
C ILE A 159 19.15 15.47 -18.27
N ALA A 160 18.86 15.95 -17.06
CA ALA A 160 19.60 15.64 -15.85
C ALA A 160 18.65 15.16 -14.74
N SER A 161 19.08 14.14 -14.00
CA SER A 161 18.43 13.65 -12.78
C SER A 161 19.52 13.29 -11.79
N PRO A 162 20.16 14.29 -11.17
CA PRO A 162 21.30 14.06 -10.28
C PRO A 162 20.83 13.38 -8.99
N ALA A 163 21.70 12.57 -8.40
CA ALA A 163 21.38 11.78 -7.20
C ALA A 163 20.95 12.66 -6.01
N GLU A 164 21.57 13.82 -5.83
CA GLU A 164 21.24 14.81 -4.80
C GLU A 164 19.88 15.48 -4.99
N ALA A 165 19.36 15.49 -6.23
CA ALA A 165 18.01 15.98 -6.53
C ALA A 165 16.92 14.90 -6.29
N GLY A 166 17.31 13.65 -6.07
CA GLY A 166 16.38 12.57 -5.74
C GLY A 166 15.41 12.26 -6.88
N SER A 167 14.14 12.66 -6.71
CA SER A 167 13.06 12.36 -7.66
C SER A 167 12.81 13.47 -8.70
N TYR A 168 13.67 14.48 -8.80
CA TYR A 168 13.50 15.56 -9.78
C TYR A 168 14.24 15.26 -11.10
N ILE A 169 13.62 15.70 -12.19
CA ILE A 169 14.15 15.63 -13.54
C ILE A 169 14.22 17.06 -14.08
N PHE A 170 15.39 17.45 -14.58
CA PHE A 170 15.64 18.74 -15.20
C PHE A 170 15.79 18.55 -16.70
N LEU A 171 15.03 19.30 -17.48
CA LEU A 171 15.08 19.33 -18.95
C LEU A 171 15.38 20.75 -19.38
N ASP A 172 16.28 20.93 -20.34
CA ASP A 172 16.52 22.21 -21.00
C ASP A 172 16.88 22.02 -22.45
N ASN A 173 16.65 23.03 -23.30
CA ASN A 173 17.02 23.05 -24.69
C ASN A 173 18.24 23.94 -24.99
N GLY A 174 19.04 24.20 -23.94
CA GLY A 174 20.27 24.99 -24.07
C GLY A 174 21.39 24.29 -24.83
N SER A 175 22.37 25.05 -25.26
CA SER A 175 23.49 24.55 -26.09
C SER A 175 24.55 23.75 -25.35
N LYS A 176 24.44 23.61 -24.02
CA LYS A 176 25.35 22.81 -23.19
C LYS A 176 24.55 22.10 -22.09
N PRO A 177 24.74 20.77 -21.93
CA PRO A 177 24.21 20.07 -20.79
C PRO A 177 24.82 20.70 -19.51
N ALA A 178 23.98 21.21 -18.63
CA ALA A 178 24.39 21.68 -17.33
C ALA A 178 23.73 20.83 -16.25
N GLU A 179 24.50 20.32 -15.32
CA GLU A 179 23.93 19.79 -14.08
C GLU A 179 23.21 20.93 -13.35
N PRO A 180 22.00 20.68 -12.79
CA PRO A 180 21.27 21.71 -12.06
C PRO A 180 22.08 22.16 -10.84
N THR A 181 22.05 23.45 -10.57
CA THR A 181 22.68 24.04 -9.39
C THR A 181 21.88 23.70 -8.12
N GLU A 182 22.53 23.74 -6.97
CA GLU A 182 21.86 23.59 -5.66
C GLU A 182 20.66 24.55 -5.51
N GLN A 183 20.79 25.78 -6.04
CA GLN A 183 19.72 26.76 -5.99
C GLN A 183 18.50 26.35 -6.85
N GLN A 184 18.72 25.75 -8.02
CA GLN A 184 17.64 25.22 -8.87
C GLN A 184 16.95 24.04 -8.21
N ILE A 185 17.72 23.12 -7.58
CA ILE A 185 17.18 22.00 -6.81
C ILE A 185 16.33 22.51 -5.64
N ALA A 186 16.83 23.48 -4.87
CA ALA A 186 16.11 24.06 -3.74
C ALA A 186 14.81 24.75 -4.20
N ALA A 187 14.85 25.52 -5.28
CA ALA A 187 13.67 26.19 -5.85
C ALA A 187 12.64 25.16 -6.38
N ALA A 188 13.10 24.05 -6.95
CA ALA A 188 12.23 22.97 -7.37
C ALA A 188 11.52 22.31 -6.17
N LYS A 189 12.26 22.01 -5.11
CA LYS A 189 11.70 21.47 -3.86
C LYS A 189 10.67 22.40 -3.21
N GLU A 190 10.97 23.68 -3.17
CA GLU A 190 10.06 24.70 -2.61
C GLU A 190 8.71 24.77 -3.37
N LYS A 191 8.76 24.66 -4.71
CA LYS A 191 7.58 24.86 -5.57
C LYS A 191 6.81 23.58 -5.87
N LEU A 192 7.49 22.44 -6.03
CA LEU A 192 6.86 21.15 -6.35
C LEU A 192 6.57 20.30 -5.11
N GLY A 193 7.06 20.72 -3.95
CA GLY A 193 6.89 20.00 -2.69
C GLY A 193 7.79 18.79 -2.52
N PRO A 194 7.70 18.08 -1.39
CA PRO A 194 8.48 16.88 -1.13
C PRO A 194 8.09 15.73 -2.08
N SER A 195 9.05 14.88 -2.42
CA SER A 195 8.80 13.69 -3.22
C SER A 195 8.09 12.60 -2.41
N ARG A 196 7.47 11.64 -3.11
CA ARG A 196 6.87 10.46 -2.45
C ARG A 196 7.87 9.64 -1.66
N ASP A 197 9.11 9.51 -2.14
CA ASP A 197 10.19 8.82 -1.42
C ASP A 197 10.57 9.56 -0.12
N GLU A 198 10.69 10.90 -0.18
CA GLU A 198 10.94 11.73 1.02
C GLU A 198 9.75 11.63 1.98
N LEU A 199 8.51 11.76 1.49
CA LEU A 199 7.32 11.63 2.31
C LEU A 199 7.23 10.27 3.00
N ARG A 200 7.49 9.19 2.27
CA ARG A 200 7.44 7.84 2.83
C ARG A 200 8.53 7.59 3.88
N SER A 201 9.75 8.06 3.64
CA SER A 201 10.91 7.80 4.50
C SER A 201 11.08 8.77 5.66
N GLN A 202 10.36 9.87 5.68
CA GLN A 202 10.50 10.95 6.68
C GLN A 202 9.13 11.47 7.14
N SER A 203 8.22 10.56 7.47
CA SER A 203 6.89 10.93 7.94
C SER A 203 6.34 9.98 8.99
N LEU A 204 5.36 10.48 9.71
CA LEU A 204 4.36 9.67 10.42
C LEU A 204 3.04 9.80 9.68
N VAL A 205 2.40 8.67 9.39
CA VAL A 205 1.04 8.61 8.86
C VAL A 205 0.17 7.86 9.85
N ALA A 206 -0.95 8.45 10.22
CA ALA A 206 -1.94 7.84 11.09
C ALA A 206 -3.35 8.04 10.52
N ARG A 207 -4.29 7.22 10.95
CA ARG A 207 -5.70 7.35 10.62
C ARG A 207 -6.55 7.11 11.85
N SER A 208 -7.56 7.95 12.08
CA SER A 208 -8.54 7.75 13.15
C SER A 208 -9.18 6.36 13.04
N GLY A 209 -9.23 5.65 14.15
CA GLY A 209 -9.69 4.26 14.24
C GLY A 209 -8.62 3.21 13.90
N SER A 210 -7.45 3.62 13.39
CA SER A 210 -6.34 2.69 13.14
C SER A 210 -5.56 2.39 14.41
N GLY A 211 -5.21 1.10 14.62
CA GLY A 211 -4.26 0.67 15.65
C GLY A 211 -2.81 0.63 15.16
N THR A 212 -2.55 1.12 13.96
CA THR A 212 -1.23 1.08 13.32
C THR A 212 -0.92 2.47 12.76
N ILE A 213 0.34 2.86 12.86
CA ILE A 213 0.90 4.03 12.18
C ILE A 213 1.96 3.59 11.17
N LEU A 214 2.19 4.41 10.13
CA LEU A 214 3.42 4.33 9.36
C LEU A 214 4.44 5.31 9.95
N TRP A 215 5.57 4.81 10.40
CA TRP A 215 6.71 5.62 10.79
C TRP A 215 7.87 5.39 9.84
N ASN A 216 8.21 6.41 9.08
CA ASN A 216 9.26 6.33 8.05
C ASN A 216 9.06 5.14 7.08
N GLY A 217 7.79 4.91 6.69
CA GLY A 217 7.39 3.85 5.76
C GLY A 217 7.29 2.44 6.35
N THR A 218 7.51 2.30 7.66
CA THR A 218 7.33 1.03 8.37
C THR A 218 6.04 1.06 9.17
N GLU A 219 5.25 0.01 9.06
CA GLU A 219 4.05 -0.17 9.89
C GLU A 219 4.43 -0.54 11.32
N VAL A 220 3.89 0.18 12.29
CA VAL A 220 4.10 -0.06 13.72
C VAL A 220 2.75 -0.06 14.43
N GLU A 221 2.45 -1.13 15.17
CA GLU A 221 1.24 -1.23 15.99
C GLU A 221 1.32 -0.32 17.22
N LEU A 222 0.20 0.33 17.53
CA LEU A 222 0.03 1.10 18.75
C LEU A 222 -0.56 0.17 19.83
N LYS A 223 0.23 -0.15 20.83
CA LYS A 223 -0.18 -1.03 21.93
C LYS A 223 0.56 -0.72 23.23
N THR A 224 -0.06 -1.03 24.35
CA THR A 224 0.59 -0.92 25.68
C THR A 224 1.41 -2.17 26.01
N ASP A 225 0.90 -3.32 25.61
CA ASP A 225 1.52 -4.64 25.78
C ASP A 225 1.01 -5.59 24.67
N GLU A 226 1.31 -6.88 24.77
CA GLU A 226 0.97 -7.85 23.74
C GLU A 226 -0.54 -8.11 23.58
N ASN A 227 -1.35 -7.71 24.56
CA ASN A 227 -2.78 -8.01 24.60
C ASN A 227 -3.67 -6.78 24.39
N HIS A 228 -3.15 -5.56 24.61
CA HIS A 228 -3.95 -4.33 24.62
C HIS A 228 -3.54 -3.40 23.47
N TYR A 229 -4.38 -3.36 22.45
CA TYR A 229 -4.19 -2.54 21.25
C TYR A 229 -4.82 -1.16 21.45
N LEU A 230 -4.09 -0.14 21.08
CA LEU A 230 -4.54 1.25 21.11
C LEU A 230 -4.79 1.74 19.68
N GLY A 231 -5.53 2.83 19.53
CA GLY A 231 -5.81 3.41 18.24
C GLY A 231 -5.65 4.91 18.23
N ALA A 232 -5.36 5.46 17.06
CA ALA A 232 -5.50 6.89 16.81
C ALA A 232 -6.98 7.27 16.86
N VAL A 233 -7.31 8.44 17.40
CA VAL A 233 -8.69 8.91 17.51
C VAL A 233 -8.82 10.34 16.99
N SER A 234 -9.99 10.69 16.45
CA SER A 234 -10.34 12.08 16.15
C SER A 234 -11.53 12.49 17.01
N GLN A 235 -11.39 13.57 17.76
CA GLN A 235 -12.43 14.10 18.62
C GLN A 235 -12.54 15.60 18.41
N ASP A 236 -13.75 16.10 18.14
CA ASP A 236 -14.04 17.51 17.91
C ASP A 236 -13.17 18.18 16.83
N GLY A 237 -12.77 17.39 15.81
CA GLY A 237 -11.93 17.84 14.69
C GLY A 237 -10.44 17.89 15.02
N VAL A 238 -10.02 17.34 16.15
CA VAL A 238 -8.62 17.19 16.54
C VAL A 238 -8.23 15.72 16.46
N ASP A 239 -7.06 15.45 15.90
CA ASP A 239 -6.50 14.10 15.78
C ASP A 239 -5.52 13.85 16.93
N TYR A 240 -5.66 12.69 17.56
CA TYR A 240 -4.90 12.29 18.74
C TYR A 240 -4.24 10.94 18.55
N LEU A 241 -3.11 10.77 19.23
CA LEU A 241 -2.37 9.51 19.33
C LEU A 241 -2.13 9.14 20.79
N PRO A 242 -2.14 7.84 21.16
CA PRO A 242 -1.82 7.41 22.52
C PRO A 242 -0.36 7.73 22.85
N VAL A 243 -0.11 8.42 23.96
CA VAL A 243 1.22 9.01 24.29
C VAL A 243 2.30 7.94 24.32
N GLU A 244 2.18 6.96 25.22
CA GLU A 244 3.24 5.98 25.48
C GLU A 244 3.51 5.10 24.26
N ALA A 245 2.44 4.56 23.66
CA ALA A 245 2.55 3.71 22.47
C ALA A 245 3.14 4.44 21.27
N THR A 246 2.78 5.71 21.06
CA THR A 246 3.31 6.51 19.96
C THR A 246 4.80 6.76 20.13
N PHE A 247 5.25 7.21 21.32
CA PHE A 247 6.68 7.46 21.52
C PHE A 247 7.49 6.17 21.44
N ALA A 248 6.99 5.04 21.95
CA ALA A 248 7.63 3.73 21.76
C ALA A 248 7.73 3.37 20.26
N ALA A 249 6.66 3.57 19.50
CA ALA A 249 6.61 3.26 18.06
C ALA A 249 7.60 4.09 17.22
N ILE A 250 7.85 5.35 17.60
CA ILE A 250 8.78 6.23 16.88
C ILE A 250 10.22 6.22 17.43
N GLY A 251 10.52 5.28 18.32
CA GLY A 251 11.87 5.12 18.89
C GLY A 251 12.20 6.08 20.03
N GLY A 252 11.17 6.67 20.66
CA GLY A 252 11.25 7.50 21.85
C GLY A 252 10.84 6.77 23.12
N ALA A 253 10.56 7.54 24.16
CA ALA A 253 9.97 7.05 25.41
C ALA A 253 9.01 8.10 26.00
N ALA A 254 8.06 7.66 26.83
CA ALA A 254 7.18 8.54 27.58
C ALA A 254 7.05 8.04 29.02
N GLU A 255 7.15 8.94 29.97
CA GLU A 255 7.02 8.68 31.40
C GLU A 255 5.96 9.64 31.98
N ALA A 256 5.01 9.10 32.71
CA ALA A 256 4.01 9.90 33.41
C ALA A 256 4.68 10.82 34.45
N ALA A 257 4.21 12.06 34.53
CA ALA A 257 4.64 13.07 35.50
C ALA A 257 3.43 13.63 36.24
N ASP A 258 3.63 14.37 37.35
CA ASP A 258 2.56 14.86 38.24
C ASP A 258 1.37 15.54 37.53
N ASN A 259 1.60 16.22 36.40
CA ASN A 259 0.57 16.93 35.63
C ASN A 259 0.71 16.72 34.12
N GLY A 260 1.11 15.54 33.66
CA GLY A 260 1.29 15.26 32.23
C GLY A 260 2.34 14.20 31.98
N TYR A 261 3.24 14.43 31.01
CA TYR A 261 4.27 13.47 30.61
C TYR A 261 5.63 14.16 30.43
N THR A 262 6.70 13.40 30.70
CA THR A 262 8.02 13.69 30.17
C THR A 262 8.27 12.70 29.04
N VAL A 263 8.38 13.20 27.81
CA VAL A 263 8.68 12.37 26.65
C VAL A 263 10.12 12.58 26.19
N THR A 264 10.74 11.54 25.67
CA THR A 264 12.09 11.62 25.11
C THR A 264 12.03 11.24 23.64
N PHE A 265 12.49 12.14 22.77
CA PHE A 265 12.59 11.90 21.34
C PHE A 265 13.96 12.40 20.84
N ASP A 266 14.64 11.60 20.02
CA ASP A 266 16.03 11.88 19.56
C ASP A 266 16.99 12.25 20.72
N GLY A 267 16.84 11.54 21.86
CA GLY A 267 17.62 11.74 23.07
C GLY A 267 17.34 13.04 23.84
N LYS A 268 16.33 13.80 23.45
CA LYS A 268 15.95 15.06 24.11
C LYS A 268 14.70 14.88 24.95
N PRO A 269 14.73 15.15 26.27
CA PRO A 269 13.56 15.16 27.10
C PRO A 269 12.73 16.43 26.85
N VAL A 270 11.40 16.26 26.77
CA VAL A 270 10.41 17.32 26.53
C VAL A 270 9.24 17.13 27.49
N SER A 271 8.79 18.22 28.14
CA SER A 271 7.64 18.19 29.05
C SER A 271 6.34 18.47 28.30
N LEU A 272 5.32 17.62 28.55
CA LEU A 272 3.95 17.78 28.02
C LEU A 272 2.99 18.05 29.18
N GLN A 273 2.28 19.18 29.16
CA GLN A 273 1.30 19.54 30.21
C GLN A 273 0.09 20.27 29.60
N GLY A 274 -1.10 19.68 29.69
CA GLY A 274 -2.29 20.25 29.07
C GLY A 274 -2.07 20.44 27.57
N ASN A 275 -2.10 21.69 27.08
CA ASN A 275 -1.81 22.06 25.69
C ASN A 275 -0.38 22.64 25.50
N LYS A 276 0.55 22.37 26.43
CA LYS A 276 1.89 22.95 26.41
C LYS A 276 2.96 21.91 26.16
N VAL A 277 3.96 22.32 25.37
CA VAL A 277 5.22 21.62 25.15
C VAL A 277 6.34 22.50 25.71
N ASP A 278 7.12 22.01 26.68
CA ASP A 278 8.14 22.76 27.43
C ASP A 278 7.63 24.09 27.98
N GLY A 279 6.42 24.08 28.52
CA GLY A 279 5.75 25.25 29.10
C GLY A 279 5.20 26.27 28.11
N LYS A 280 5.38 26.07 26.80
CA LYS A 280 4.83 26.92 25.74
C LYS A 280 3.55 26.31 25.20
N ALA A 281 2.46 27.09 25.16
CA ALA A 281 1.22 26.67 24.50
C ALA A 281 1.47 26.47 23.00
N ILE A 282 0.90 25.38 22.45
CA ILE A 282 1.03 25.07 21.02
C ILE A 282 0.13 26.00 20.19
N ALA A 283 -1.08 26.28 20.68
CA ALA A 283 -1.99 27.31 20.16
C ALA A 283 -2.76 27.95 21.29
N GLU A 284 -3.31 29.18 21.09
CA GLU A 284 -4.10 29.88 22.12
C GLU A 284 -5.34 29.12 22.56
N ASP A 285 -6.02 28.43 21.61
CA ASP A 285 -7.15 27.52 21.82
C ASP A 285 -6.77 26.07 21.49
N GLY A 286 -5.48 25.71 21.64
CA GLY A 286 -4.93 24.42 21.24
C GLY A 286 -5.50 23.25 22.04
N ALA A 287 -5.71 22.15 21.35
CA ALA A 287 -6.10 20.90 21.95
C ALA A 287 -5.08 20.45 23.02
N ALA A 288 -5.58 19.83 24.07
CA ALA A 288 -4.79 19.43 25.22
C ALA A 288 -4.66 17.90 25.29
N LEU A 289 -3.69 17.41 26.06
CA LEU A 289 -3.67 16.03 26.50
C LEU A 289 -5.01 15.68 27.16
N PHE A 290 -5.54 14.52 26.87
CA PHE A 290 -6.67 13.95 27.61
C PHE A 290 -6.39 12.48 27.95
N THR A 291 -7.13 11.98 28.93
CA THR A 291 -7.09 10.57 29.32
C THR A 291 -8.48 9.97 29.08
N ASP A 292 -8.55 8.82 28.42
CA ASP A 292 -9.81 8.15 28.16
C ASP A 292 -10.34 7.39 29.39
N GLU A 293 -11.46 6.68 29.24
CA GLU A 293 -12.11 5.93 30.32
C GLU A 293 -11.25 4.75 30.81
N ASP A 294 -10.36 4.22 29.97
CA ASP A 294 -9.44 3.12 30.27
C ASP A 294 -8.13 3.61 30.89
N GLY A 295 -7.96 4.91 31.07
CA GLY A 295 -6.77 5.53 31.67
C GLY A 295 -5.64 5.76 30.69
N VAL A 296 -5.87 5.59 29.40
CA VAL A 296 -4.88 5.85 28.34
C VAL A 296 -4.81 7.35 28.04
N ALA A 297 -3.60 7.89 28.10
CA ALA A 297 -3.38 9.30 27.74
C ALA A 297 -3.14 9.46 26.25
N TYR A 298 -3.73 10.52 25.69
CA TYR A 298 -3.65 10.89 24.28
C TYR A 298 -3.07 12.28 24.11
N LEU A 299 -2.21 12.46 23.09
CA LEU A 299 -1.67 13.77 22.71
C LEU A 299 -2.18 14.18 21.32
N PRO A 300 -2.50 15.48 21.14
CA PRO A 300 -2.84 16.02 19.83
C PRO A 300 -1.69 15.90 18.84
N GLY A 301 -2.00 15.70 17.55
CA GLY A 301 -1.01 15.64 16.47
C GLY A 301 -0.10 16.87 16.40
N GLU A 302 -0.65 18.07 16.69
CA GLU A 302 0.13 19.32 16.77
C GLU A 302 1.18 19.30 17.90
N MET A 303 0.88 18.67 19.05
CA MET A 303 1.85 18.53 20.13
C MET A 303 2.98 17.55 19.74
N LEU A 304 2.63 16.45 19.08
CA LEU A 304 3.63 15.53 18.56
C LEU A 304 4.52 16.21 17.51
N ALA A 305 3.94 17.03 16.64
CA ALA A 305 4.68 17.83 15.68
C ALA A 305 5.69 18.77 16.35
N ALA A 306 5.26 19.45 17.43
CA ALA A 306 6.14 20.35 18.19
C ALA A 306 7.30 19.60 18.88
N VAL A 307 7.08 18.35 19.35
CA VAL A 307 8.13 17.52 19.95
C VAL A 307 9.11 17.01 18.89
N THR A 308 8.60 16.55 17.75
CA THR A 308 9.41 15.95 16.68
C THR A 308 10.08 16.99 15.77
N GLY A 309 9.62 18.24 15.81
CA GLY A 309 10.05 19.30 14.89
C GLY A 309 9.46 19.17 13.48
N MET A 310 8.46 18.31 13.31
CA MET A 310 7.77 18.10 12.04
C MET A 310 6.57 19.06 11.89
N GLN A 311 5.96 19.07 10.71
CA GLN A 311 4.73 19.80 10.41
C GLN A 311 3.55 18.83 10.46
N TYR A 312 2.46 19.26 11.07
CA TYR A 312 1.22 18.49 11.16
C TYR A 312 0.23 18.97 10.09
N ASP A 313 -0.37 18.00 9.39
CA ASP A 313 -1.49 18.22 8.46
C ASP A 313 -2.59 17.17 8.73
N SER A 314 -3.85 17.65 8.86
CA SER A 314 -5.03 16.79 8.88
C SER A 314 -5.59 16.69 7.46
N LEU A 315 -5.74 15.47 6.96
CA LEU A 315 -6.13 15.17 5.61
C LEU A 315 -7.56 14.57 5.57
N SER A 316 -8.07 14.30 4.38
CA SER A 316 -9.39 13.69 4.23
C SER A 316 -9.42 12.24 4.76
N GLY A 317 -10.64 11.73 5.10
CA GLY A 317 -10.84 10.35 5.53
C GLY A 317 -10.30 10.02 6.92
N GLY A 318 -10.12 11.03 7.80
CA GLY A 318 -9.57 10.86 9.14
C GLY A 318 -8.08 10.55 9.15
N VAL A 319 -7.39 10.75 8.04
CA VAL A 319 -5.94 10.61 7.93
C VAL A 319 -5.27 11.90 8.41
N PHE A 320 -4.20 11.75 9.16
CA PHE A 320 -3.33 12.87 9.54
C PHE A 320 -1.87 12.46 9.48
N VAL A 321 -1.03 13.45 9.24
CA VAL A 321 0.38 13.19 8.96
C VAL A 321 1.28 14.20 9.65
N LEU A 322 2.50 13.74 9.97
CA LEU A 322 3.60 14.60 10.33
C LEU A 322 4.69 14.44 9.26
N THR A 323 5.13 15.54 8.68
CA THR A 323 6.13 15.58 7.60
C THR A 323 7.15 16.68 7.83
N ALA A 324 8.26 16.66 7.10
CA ALA A 324 9.31 17.68 7.24
C ALA A 324 8.85 19.08 6.80
N ALA A 325 7.84 19.16 5.90
CA ALA A 325 7.27 20.41 5.40
C ALA A 325 5.74 20.27 5.31
N LYS A 326 5.00 21.36 5.49
CA LYS A 326 3.54 21.36 5.29
C LYS A 326 3.17 20.91 3.88
N LEU A 327 2.08 20.18 3.78
CA LEU A 327 1.53 19.69 2.51
C LEU A 327 0.47 20.62 1.90
N ASP A 328 0.02 21.63 2.64
CA ASP A 328 -0.98 22.59 2.18
C ASP A 328 -0.58 23.20 0.83
N GLY A 329 -1.43 23.01 -0.18
CA GLY A 329 -1.18 23.42 -1.55
C GLY A 329 -0.47 22.38 -2.44
N PHE A 330 -0.05 21.23 -1.91
CA PHE A 330 0.57 20.14 -2.64
C PHE A 330 -0.41 18.95 -2.83
N THR A 331 -1.42 19.16 -3.66
CA THR A 331 -2.56 18.23 -3.83
C THR A 331 -2.17 16.79 -4.16
N ASP A 332 -1.13 16.57 -4.96
CA ASP A 332 -0.69 15.21 -5.33
C ASP A 332 -0.04 14.51 -4.13
N GLN A 333 0.70 15.25 -3.29
CA GLN A 333 1.30 14.76 -2.06
C GLN A 333 0.23 14.49 -1.00
N GLU A 334 -0.73 15.39 -0.80
CA GLU A 334 -1.88 15.18 0.09
C GLU A 334 -2.67 13.93 -0.32
N THR A 335 -2.95 13.77 -1.61
CA THR A 335 -3.64 12.59 -2.16
C THR A 335 -2.87 11.31 -1.89
N TYR A 336 -1.56 11.33 -2.09
CA TYR A 336 -0.69 10.19 -1.83
C TYR A 336 -0.68 9.81 -0.34
N MET A 337 -0.48 10.78 0.56
CA MET A 337 -0.47 10.53 2.00
C MET A 337 -1.83 10.06 2.52
N THR A 338 -2.93 10.62 1.99
CA THR A 338 -4.28 10.14 2.28
C THR A 338 -4.45 8.68 1.85
N SER A 339 -3.93 8.30 0.69
CA SER A 339 -4.02 6.92 0.21
C SER A 339 -3.23 5.93 1.08
N LEU A 340 -2.07 6.33 1.61
CA LEU A 340 -1.30 5.53 2.55
C LEU A 340 -2.07 5.34 3.87
N GLY A 341 -2.61 6.43 4.43
CA GLY A 341 -3.40 6.36 5.66
C GLY A 341 -4.67 5.53 5.52
N ALA A 342 -5.34 5.61 4.36
CA ALA A 342 -6.54 4.81 4.09
C ALA A 342 -6.28 3.29 4.04
N GLN A 343 -5.04 2.86 3.86
CA GLN A 343 -4.63 1.45 3.88
C GLN A 343 -4.28 0.95 5.28
N LEU A 344 -4.13 1.83 6.26
CA LEU A 344 -3.83 1.42 7.64
C LEU A 344 -5.00 0.59 8.19
N PRO A 345 -4.71 -0.55 8.83
CA PRO A 345 -5.74 -1.42 9.42
C PRO A 345 -6.43 -0.72 10.60
N ASP A 346 -7.69 -1.07 10.83
CA ASP A 346 -8.38 -0.65 12.05
C ASP A 346 -7.72 -1.26 13.30
N LYS A 347 -7.96 -0.61 14.46
CA LYS A 347 -7.49 -1.13 15.76
C LYS A 347 -8.00 -2.57 15.95
N ARG A 348 -7.08 -3.48 16.24
CA ARG A 348 -7.45 -4.86 16.60
C ARG A 348 -8.21 -4.88 17.93
N PRO A 349 -9.14 -5.81 18.10
CA PRO A 349 -9.71 -6.10 19.42
C PRO A 349 -8.62 -6.53 20.40
N ASP A 350 -8.80 -6.19 21.67
CA ASP A 350 -7.86 -6.60 22.72
C ASP A 350 -7.93 -8.11 22.95
N ILE A 351 -6.78 -8.71 23.27
CA ILE A 351 -6.70 -10.12 23.64
C ILE A 351 -7.00 -10.23 25.13
N PRO A 352 -8.05 -10.95 25.55
CA PRO A 352 -8.39 -11.08 26.96
C PRO A 352 -7.27 -11.78 27.74
N ASP A 353 -7.00 -11.33 28.96
CA ASP A 353 -6.15 -12.06 29.89
C ASP A 353 -6.74 -13.44 30.19
N ALA A 354 -5.91 -14.48 30.09
CA ALA A 354 -6.37 -15.84 30.19
C ALA A 354 -5.38 -16.76 30.93
N LYS A 355 -5.89 -17.84 31.46
CA LYS A 355 -5.10 -18.93 32.06
C LYS A 355 -4.20 -19.63 31.03
N GLY A 356 -4.59 -19.60 29.76
CA GLY A 356 -3.88 -20.18 28.65
C GLY A 356 -4.55 -19.80 27.32
N TYR A 357 -3.78 -19.87 26.25
CA TYR A 357 -4.16 -19.44 24.92
C TYR A 357 -4.10 -20.59 23.92
N ILE A 358 -5.11 -20.70 23.06
CA ILE A 358 -5.24 -21.76 22.06
C ILE A 358 -5.45 -21.11 20.69
N ALA A 359 -4.67 -21.53 19.69
CA ALA A 359 -4.87 -21.09 18.32
C ALA A 359 -5.85 -22.01 17.58
N LEU A 360 -7.04 -21.48 17.26
CA LEU A 360 -7.97 -22.16 16.37
C LEU A 360 -7.63 -21.86 14.93
N THR A 361 -7.53 -22.88 14.08
CA THR A 361 -7.15 -22.71 12.69
C THR A 361 -8.09 -23.46 11.75
N PHE A 362 -8.41 -22.83 10.63
CA PHE A 362 -9.36 -23.34 9.65
C PHE A 362 -8.73 -23.39 8.26
N ASP A 363 -8.75 -24.57 7.62
CA ASP A 363 -8.21 -24.81 6.29
C ASP A 363 -9.32 -24.81 5.24
N ASP A 364 -8.93 -24.67 3.97
CA ASP A 364 -9.75 -24.81 2.76
C ASP A 364 -10.80 -23.73 2.51
N GLY A 365 -11.05 -22.82 3.42
CA GLY A 365 -12.02 -21.72 3.23
C GLY A 365 -11.55 -20.67 2.21
N PRO A 366 -12.40 -19.62 2.02
CA PRO A 366 -13.75 -19.43 2.56
C PRO A 366 -14.82 -20.27 1.89
N THR A 367 -16.05 -20.34 2.47
CA THR A 367 -17.18 -21.04 1.88
C THR A 367 -18.51 -20.34 2.10
N GLY A 368 -19.40 -20.47 1.10
CA GLY A 368 -20.72 -19.81 1.08
C GLY A 368 -20.63 -18.28 0.91
N GLY A 369 -21.68 -17.65 0.45
CA GLY A 369 -21.77 -16.20 0.35
C GLY A 369 -22.06 -15.54 1.72
N ALA A 370 -22.67 -14.34 1.70
CA ALA A 370 -22.92 -13.49 2.88
C ALA A 370 -23.64 -14.16 4.06
N THR A 371 -24.29 -15.31 3.87
CA THR A 371 -24.98 -16.10 4.90
C THR A 371 -24.45 -17.53 4.99
N GLY A 372 -23.25 -17.80 4.44
CA GLY A 372 -22.64 -19.12 4.39
C GLY A 372 -22.06 -19.59 5.72
N LEU A 373 -21.34 -20.72 5.69
CA LEU A 373 -20.77 -21.29 6.90
C LEU A 373 -19.65 -20.43 7.46
N THR A 374 -18.79 -19.89 6.59
CA THR A 374 -17.74 -18.95 7.03
C THR A 374 -18.34 -17.72 7.71
N ALA A 375 -19.43 -17.12 7.17
CA ALA A 375 -20.12 -16.00 7.82
C ALA A 375 -20.61 -16.34 9.23
N LYS A 376 -21.25 -17.50 9.38
CA LYS A 376 -21.74 -17.97 10.68
C LYS A 376 -20.62 -18.24 11.67
N LEU A 377 -19.48 -18.75 11.19
CA LEU A 377 -18.31 -18.96 12.04
C LEU A 377 -17.75 -17.62 12.52
N LEU A 378 -17.58 -16.65 11.63
CA LEU A 378 -17.10 -15.31 11.98
C LEU A 378 -18.04 -14.62 12.98
N ASP A 379 -19.37 -14.67 12.75
CA ASP A 379 -20.35 -14.13 13.69
C ASP A 379 -20.22 -14.78 15.07
N GLY A 380 -20.09 -16.11 15.09
CA GLY A 380 -19.96 -16.86 16.36
C GLY A 380 -18.62 -16.65 17.08
N LEU A 381 -17.52 -16.44 16.37
CA LEU A 381 -16.22 -16.07 16.94
C LEU A 381 -16.28 -14.66 17.53
N LYS A 382 -16.84 -13.70 16.77
CA LYS A 382 -17.01 -12.32 17.21
C LYS A 382 -17.86 -12.22 18.50
N GLU A 383 -19.00 -12.94 18.56
CA GLU A 383 -19.84 -12.99 19.77
C GLU A 383 -19.10 -13.47 21.03
N ARG A 384 -18.00 -14.21 20.83
CA ARG A 384 -17.19 -14.81 21.92
C ARG A 384 -15.87 -14.09 22.16
N GLY A 385 -15.58 -13.02 21.40
CA GLY A 385 -14.28 -12.35 21.44
C GLY A 385 -13.12 -13.31 21.15
N ALA A 386 -13.33 -14.27 20.24
CA ALA A 386 -12.35 -15.29 19.87
C ALA A 386 -11.71 -14.97 18.52
N HIS A 387 -10.38 -14.94 18.46
CA HIS A 387 -9.64 -14.81 17.23
C HIS A 387 -9.25 -16.18 16.66
N ALA A 388 -9.01 -16.26 15.36
CA ALA A 388 -8.60 -17.50 14.69
C ALA A 388 -7.73 -17.19 13.46
N THR A 389 -6.98 -18.19 12.99
CA THR A 389 -6.20 -18.11 11.74
C THR A 389 -6.89 -18.93 10.66
N PHE A 390 -7.06 -18.32 9.47
CA PHE A 390 -7.74 -18.96 8.34
C PHE A 390 -6.75 -19.19 7.19
N PHE A 391 -6.42 -20.45 6.93
CA PHE A 391 -5.57 -20.86 5.82
C PHE A 391 -6.42 -21.07 4.55
N MET A 392 -6.41 -20.09 3.67
CA MET A 392 -7.35 -19.99 2.56
C MET A 392 -6.81 -20.53 1.27
N CYS A 393 -7.69 -21.19 0.49
CA CYS A 393 -7.42 -21.63 -0.88
C CYS A 393 -7.81 -20.57 -1.89
N GLY A 394 -6.93 -20.27 -2.86
CA GLY A 394 -7.16 -19.22 -3.84
C GLY A 394 -8.40 -19.46 -4.71
N TYR A 395 -8.65 -20.69 -5.14
CA TYR A 395 -9.84 -21.03 -5.93
C TYR A 395 -11.15 -20.76 -5.15
N ARG A 396 -11.14 -20.88 -3.82
CA ARG A 396 -12.29 -20.57 -2.97
C ARG A 396 -12.51 -19.05 -2.84
N ILE A 397 -11.44 -18.29 -2.70
CA ILE A 397 -11.50 -16.83 -2.58
C ILE A 397 -12.18 -16.24 -3.82
N LYS A 398 -11.87 -16.76 -5.03
CA LYS A 398 -12.49 -16.29 -6.28
C LYS A 398 -14.02 -16.43 -6.26
N ASP A 399 -14.54 -17.48 -5.63
CA ASP A 399 -15.98 -17.76 -5.56
C ASP A 399 -16.66 -17.09 -4.35
N PHE A 400 -15.94 -16.90 -3.23
CA PHE A 400 -16.52 -16.54 -1.92
C PHE A 400 -15.82 -15.38 -1.22
N HIS A 401 -15.38 -14.37 -1.94
CA HIS A 401 -14.58 -13.24 -1.43
C HIS A 401 -15.33 -12.22 -0.55
N THR A 402 -16.64 -12.39 -0.34
CA THR A 402 -17.50 -11.39 0.35
C THR A 402 -17.05 -11.06 1.78
N HIS A 403 -16.30 -11.97 2.44
CA HIS A 403 -15.91 -11.82 3.84
C HIS A 403 -14.44 -11.42 4.01
N MET A 404 -13.68 -11.23 2.92
CA MET A 404 -12.23 -11.07 3.01
C MET A 404 -11.79 -9.92 3.92
N LYS A 405 -12.53 -8.82 3.96
CA LYS A 405 -12.22 -7.69 4.87
C LYS A 405 -12.58 -7.99 6.32
N ARG A 406 -13.70 -8.70 6.57
CA ARG A 406 -14.17 -9.05 7.93
C ARG A 406 -13.12 -9.81 8.73
N TYR A 407 -12.35 -10.69 8.10
CA TYR A 407 -11.32 -11.44 8.82
C TYR A 407 -10.37 -10.50 9.57
N LEU A 408 -9.87 -9.47 8.89
CA LEU A 408 -8.96 -8.50 9.51
C LEU A 408 -9.69 -7.57 10.49
N GLU A 409 -10.87 -7.05 10.10
CA GLU A 409 -11.67 -6.13 10.91
C GLU A 409 -12.14 -6.78 12.23
N GLU A 410 -12.27 -8.11 12.25
CA GLU A 410 -12.71 -8.88 13.43
C GLU A 410 -11.52 -9.56 14.16
N GLY A 411 -10.27 -9.16 13.86
CA GLY A 411 -9.08 -9.61 14.58
C GLY A 411 -8.54 -10.98 14.16
N HIS A 412 -9.01 -11.54 13.05
CA HIS A 412 -8.53 -12.84 12.57
C HIS A 412 -7.28 -12.68 11.69
N GLU A 413 -6.50 -13.75 11.61
CA GLU A 413 -5.28 -13.84 10.80
C GLU A 413 -5.54 -14.56 9.48
N LEU A 414 -4.93 -14.04 8.41
CA LEU A 414 -4.97 -14.65 7.08
C LEU A 414 -3.73 -15.50 6.84
N GLY A 415 -3.94 -16.79 6.62
CA GLY A 415 -2.95 -17.76 6.22
C GLY A 415 -3.14 -18.21 4.77
N ASN A 416 -2.09 -18.76 4.18
CA ASN A 416 -2.10 -19.30 2.81
C ASN A 416 -2.27 -20.83 2.84
N HIS A 417 -3.18 -21.36 1.99
CA HIS A 417 -3.34 -22.82 1.80
C HIS A 417 -3.22 -23.22 0.32
N THR A 418 -2.37 -22.52 -0.41
CA THR A 418 -2.10 -22.67 -1.85
C THR A 418 -3.24 -22.16 -2.77
N MET A 419 -2.93 -21.93 -4.05
CA MET A 419 -3.91 -21.42 -5.02
C MET A 419 -4.99 -22.47 -5.34
N ASP A 420 -4.59 -23.71 -5.66
CA ASP A 420 -5.47 -24.74 -6.24
C ASP A 420 -5.60 -25.99 -5.37
N HIS A 421 -5.08 -25.98 -4.14
CA HIS A 421 -5.10 -27.13 -3.21
C HIS A 421 -4.59 -28.44 -3.82
N PRO A 422 -3.37 -28.50 -4.40
CA PRO A 422 -2.86 -29.73 -5.03
C PRO A 422 -2.55 -30.80 -3.98
N LEU A 423 -3.27 -31.93 -3.99
CA LEU A 423 -3.13 -33.02 -3.01
C LEU A 423 -1.70 -33.61 -2.90
N LYS A 424 -0.85 -33.36 -3.89
CA LYS A 424 0.56 -33.75 -3.89
C LYS A 424 1.48 -32.52 -3.84
N PHE A 425 1.08 -31.46 -3.16
CA PHE A 425 1.81 -30.20 -3.07
C PHE A 425 3.31 -30.38 -2.81
N SER A 426 3.67 -31.17 -1.80
CA SER A 426 5.07 -31.42 -1.43
C SER A 426 5.90 -32.18 -2.47
N LYS A 427 5.28 -32.71 -3.54
CA LYS A 427 5.93 -33.42 -4.64
C LYS A 427 6.02 -32.61 -5.92
N LEU A 428 5.50 -31.40 -5.94
CA LEU A 428 5.61 -30.47 -7.05
C LEU A 428 7.08 -30.03 -7.24
N ALA A 429 7.41 -29.54 -8.43
CA ALA A 429 8.70 -28.89 -8.65
C ALA A 429 8.84 -27.63 -7.78
N PRO A 430 10.05 -27.24 -7.37
CA PRO A 430 10.26 -26.08 -6.50
C PRO A 430 9.57 -24.80 -6.99
N GLU A 431 9.63 -24.50 -8.27
CA GLU A 431 8.98 -23.35 -8.89
C GLU A 431 7.45 -23.43 -8.82
N GLU A 432 6.86 -24.61 -8.99
CA GLU A 432 5.42 -24.81 -8.86
C GLU A 432 4.96 -24.63 -7.41
N ILE A 433 5.76 -25.12 -6.42
CA ILE A 433 5.51 -24.88 -5.00
C ILE A 433 5.49 -23.38 -4.72
N TYR A 434 6.50 -22.65 -5.19
CA TYR A 434 6.59 -21.18 -5.03
C TYR A 434 5.37 -20.51 -5.64
N ASN A 435 5.05 -20.80 -6.90
CA ASN A 435 3.95 -20.16 -7.64
C ASN A 435 2.58 -20.44 -7.03
N GLN A 436 2.32 -21.64 -6.51
CA GLN A 436 1.09 -21.98 -5.80
C GLN A 436 0.85 -21.12 -4.56
N VAL A 437 1.91 -20.73 -3.87
CA VAL A 437 1.83 -19.92 -2.66
C VAL A 437 1.86 -18.43 -2.98
N ASP A 438 2.76 -17.98 -3.84
CA ASP A 438 2.90 -16.54 -4.15
C ASP A 438 1.66 -16.01 -4.88
N SER A 439 1.12 -16.74 -5.86
CA SER A 439 -0.10 -16.35 -6.56
C SER A 439 -1.32 -16.27 -5.64
N ASN A 440 -1.43 -17.19 -4.67
CA ASN A 440 -2.48 -17.14 -3.67
C ASN A 440 -2.28 -15.97 -2.69
N SER A 441 -1.04 -15.71 -2.27
CA SER A 441 -0.72 -14.55 -1.43
C SER A 441 -1.08 -13.24 -2.12
N ALA A 442 -0.74 -13.09 -3.40
CA ALA A 442 -1.11 -11.91 -4.19
C ALA A 442 -2.64 -11.77 -4.36
N LEU A 443 -3.36 -12.89 -4.50
CA LEU A 443 -4.82 -12.88 -4.57
C LEU A 443 -5.43 -12.42 -3.25
N ILE A 444 -4.99 -12.93 -2.10
CA ILE A 444 -5.44 -12.51 -0.77
C ILE A 444 -5.18 -11.00 -0.60
N GLU A 445 -3.97 -10.55 -0.89
CA GLU A 445 -3.58 -9.13 -0.83
C GLU A 445 -4.49 -8.24 -1.68
N SER A 446 -4.90 -8.69 -2.87
CA SER A 446 -5.77 -7.91 -3.77
C SER A 446 -7.16 -7.62 -3.19
N TYR A 447 -7.66 -8.45 -2.27
CA TYR A 447 -8.96 -8.27 -1.60
C TYR A 447 -8.85 -7.60 -0.22
N THR A 448 -7.71 -7.71 0.45
CA THR A 448 -7.56 -7.33 1.86
C THR A 448 -6.55 -6.21 2.08
N GLY A 449 -5.69 -5.93 1.10
CA GLY A 449 -4.56 -5.02 1.24
C GLY A 449 -3.37 -5.61 2.00
N GLN A 450 -3.47 -6.86 2.51
CA GLN A 450 -2.42 -7.52 3.28
C GLN A 450 -2.07 -8.88 2.72
N ARG A 451 -0.78 -9.22 2.69
CA ARG A 451 -0.32 -10.58 2.35
C ARG A 451 -0.51 -11.51 3.56
N PRO A 452 -0.75 -12.81 3.33
CA PRO A 452 -0.75 -13.80 4.42
C PRO A 452 0.58 -13.80 5.17
N THR A 453 0.51 -14.00 6.48
CA THR A 453 1.67 -14.01 7.38
C THR A 453 2.27 -15.39 7.59
N ALA A 454 1.55 -16.45 7.21
CA ALA A 454 1.93 -17.86 7.38
C ALA A 454 1.37 -18.74 6.26
N ILE A 455 1.94 -19.94 6.13
CA ILE A 455 1.40 -20.98 5.24
C ILE A 455 1.11 -22.27 6.02
N ARG A 456 0.04 -22.95 5.62
CA ARG A 456 -0.14 -24.37 5.93
C ARG A 456 -0.09 -25.19 4.63
N PRO A 457 0.90 -26.07 4.45
CA PRO A 457 0.97 -26.93 3.28
C PRO A 457 -0.20 -27.92 3.24
N VAL A 458 -0.71 -28.21 2.05
CA VAL A 458 -1.80 -29.16 1.86
C VAL A 458 -1.49 -30.51 2.52
N GLY A 459 -2.37 -30.95 3.43
CA GLY A 459 -2.22 -32.17 4.21
C GLY A 459 -1.03 -32.16 5.18
N GLY A 460 -0.50 -30.99 5.54
CA GLY A 460 0.64 -30.82 6.46
C GLY A 460 1.97 -31.38 5.94
N ALA A 461 2.06 -31.70 4.65
CA ALA A 461 3.21 -32.38 4.06
C ALA A 461 4.37 -31.41 3.80
N VAL A 462 5.46 -31.55 4.53
CA VAL A 462 6.65 -30.70 4.46
C VAL A 462 7.85 -31.50 3.97
N THR A 463 8.56 -30.97 2.96
CA THR A 463 9.86 -31.45 2.47
C THR A 463 10.86 -30.31 2.51
N ASP A 464 12.14 -30.59 2.31
CA ASP A 464 13.19 -29.57 2.26
C ASP A 464 12.91 -28.55 1.14
N ASN A 465 12.37 -28.97 -0.01
CA ASN A 465 11.94 -28.07 -1.07
C ASN A 465 10.83 -27.13 -0.60
N VAL A 466 9.82 -27.62 0.13
CA VAL A 466 8.76 -26.76 0.69
C VAL A 466 9.38 -25.74 1.63
N LYS A 467 10.21 -26.16 2.58
CA LYS A 467 10.89 -25.25 3.52
C LYS A 467 11.69 -24.16 2.81
N GLU A 468 12.46 -24.54 1.79
CA GLU A 468 13.28 -23.60 1.02
C GLU A 468 12.42 -22.57 0.29
N GLN A 469 11.33 -22.99 -0.37
CA GLN A 469 10.45 -22.03 -1.05
C GLN A 469 9.73 -21.12 -0.05
N MET A 470 9.29 -21.63 1.09
CA MET A 470 8.67 -20.82 2.14
C MET A 470 9.66 -19.83 2.76
N LYS A 471 10.92 -20.22 2.92
CA LYS A 471 11.98 -19.30 3.35
C LYS A 471 12.18 -18.16 2.34
N LYS A 472 12.12 -18.44 1.04
CA LYS A 472 12.22 -17.40 -0.02
C LYS A 472 11.02 -16.45 0.02
N LEU A 473 9.83 -16.95 0.34
CA LEU A 473 8.60 -16.18 0.45
C LEU A 473 8.44 -15.44 1.79
N GLY A 474 9.37 -15.66 2.75
CA GLY A 474 9.28 -15.04 4.07
C GLY A 474 8.20 -15.65 4.98
N LEU A 475 7.71 -16.87 4.70
CA LEU A 475 6.58 -17.48 5.40
C LEU A 475 6.99 -18.60 6.36
N PRO A 476 6.62 -18.56 7.65
CA PRO A 476 6.65 -19.69 8.55
C PRO A 476 5.63 -20.74 8.13
N ILE A 477 5.91 -22.00 8.45
CA ILE A 477 5.06 -23.15 8.12
C ILE A 477 4.31 -23.58 9.39
N ILE A 478 2.99 -23.48 9.37
CA ILE A 478 2.14 -23.78 10.52
C ILE A 478 1.37 -25.08 10.29
N ASN A 479 1.70 -26.12 11.02
CA ASN A 479 0.93 -27.35 11.12
C ASN A 479 0.05 -27.30 12.38
N TRP A 480 -0.19 -28.41 13.06
CA TRP A 480 -1.07 -28.53 14.23
C TRP A 480 -0.59 -29.56 15.24
N SER A 481 -1.00 -29.39 16.47
CA SER A 481 -0.83 -30.37 17.55
C SER A 481 -2.12 -31.11 17.86
N VAL A 482 -3.29 -30.52 17.53
CA VAL A 482 -4.59 -31.16 17.72
C VAL A 482 -5.33 -31.28 16.41
N ASP A 483 -5.67 -32.51 15.98
CA ASP A 483 -6.46 -32.80 14.79
C ASP A 483 -7.87 -33.24 15.18
N THR A 484 -8.86 -32.42 14.88
CA THR A 484 -10.27 -32.74 15.21
C THR A 484 -10.83 -33.86 14.35
N LEU A 485 -10.20 -34.16 13.20
CA LEU A 485 -10.71 -35.07 12.18
C LEU A 485 -12.14 -34.72 11.71
N ASP A 486 -12.48 -33.43 11.71
CA ASP A 486 -13.79 -32.88 11.32
C ASP A 486 -14.14 -33.22 9.87
N TRP A 487 -13.16 -33.16 8.98
CA TRP A 487 -13.26 -33.53 7.57
C TRP A 487 -13.74 -34.97 7.37
N LYS A 488 -13.42 -35.85 8.32
CA LYS A 488 -13.72 -37.28 8.25
C LYS A 488 -15.06 -37.63 8.91
N TYR A 489 -15.28 -37.14 10.15
CA TYR A 489 -16.41 -37.60 10.97
C TYR A 489 -17.63 -36.69 10.89
N ARG A 490 -17.47 -35.37 10.63
CA ARG A 490 -18.54 -34.38 10.49
C ARG A 490 -19.59 -34.47 11.63
N ASP A 491 -19.12 -34.57 12.86
CA ASP A 491 -19.93 -34.71 14.07
C ASP A 491 -19.55 -33.63 15.09
N ALA A 492 -20.49 -32.71 15.36
CA ALA A 492 -20.26 -31.54 16.22
C ALA A 492 -19.88 -31.95 17.66
N ALA A 493 -20.54 -32.98 18.22
CA ALA A 493 -20.27 -33.44 19.57
C ALA A 493 -18.86 -34.06 19.69
N ARG A 494 -18.43 -34.80 18.69
CA ARG A 494 -17.08 -35.34 18.60
C ARG A 494 -16.03 -34.22 18.46
N ILE A 495 -16.25 -33.25 17.56
CA ILE A 495 -15.34 -32.12 17.35
C ILE A 495 -15.17 -31.36 18.65
N LYS A 496 -16.28 -30.95 19.29
CA LYS A 496 -16.26 -30.32 20.61
C LYS A 496 -15.45 -31.15 21.61
N LYS A 497 -15.72 -32.45 21.71
CA LYS A 497 -15.05 -33.35 22.65
C LYS A 497 -13.54 -33.41 22.44
N VAL A 498 -13.07 -33.47 21.18
CA VAL A 498 -11.64 -33.47 20.86
C VAL A 498 -11.01 -32.16 21.30
N ILE A 499 -11.57 -31.03 20.93
CA ILE A 499 -11.02 -29.71 21.29
C ILE A 499 -10.94 -29.56 22.81
N VAL A 500 -12.02 -29.82 23.54
CA VAL A 500 -12.08 -29.65 25.01
C VAL A 500 -11.11 -30.59 25.73
N ASN A 501 -10.97 -31.83 25.25
CA ASN A 501 -10.15 -32.81 25.93
C ASN A 501 -8.67 -32.75 25.58
N GLU A 502 -8.30 -32.29 24.38
CA GLU A 502 -6.95 -32.38 23.87
C GLU A 502 -6.23 -31.02 23.77
N ALA A 503 -6.95 -29.93 23.44
CA ALA A 503 -6.32 -28.63 23.33
C ALA A 503 -5.91 -28.04 24.70
N ARG A 504 -4.71 -27.50 24.78
CA ARG A 504 -4.09 -26.88 25.94
C ARG A 504 -3.41 -25.58 25.54
N ASP A 505 -2.89 -24.86 26.49
CA ASP A 505 -2.12 -23.65 26.31
C ASP A 505 -0.96 -23.87 25.32
N GLY A 506 -0.91 -23.08 24.28
CA GLY A 506 0.07 -23.15 23.21
C GLY A 506 -0.26 -24.10 22.07
N ASP A 507 -1.38 -24.82 22.11
CA ASP A 507 -1.77 -25.74 21.05
C ASP A 507 -2.37 -25.04 19.84
N ILE A 508 -2.14 -25.61 18.65
CA ILE A 508 -2.73 -25.22 17.36
C ILE A 508 -3.70 -26.31 16.94
N VAL A 509 -4.96 -25.95 16.73
CA VAL A 509 -6.06 -26.87 16.42
C VAL A 509 -6.43 -26.82 14.95
N LEU A 510 -6.38 -27.94 14.23
CA LEU A 510 -6.79 -28.08 12.84
C LEU A 510 -8.29 -28.33 12.72
N MET A 511 -8.94 -27.53 11.88
CA MET A 511 -10.34 -27.67 11.46
C MET A 511 -10.53 -27.17 10.02
N HIS A 512 -11.77 -27.30 9.51
CA HIS A 512 -12.16 -26.82 8.18
C HIS A 512 -13.54 -26.14 8.28
N ASP A 513 -13.69 -24.89 7.87
CA ASP A 513 -14.95 -24.13 7.94
C ASP A 513 -15.97 -24.51 6.84
N LEU A 514 -15.79 -25.70 6.24
CA LEU A 514 -16.59 -26.20 5.13
C LEU A 514 -17.87 -26.93 5.54
N HIS A 515 -18.03 -27.28 6.80
CA HIS A 515 -19.10 -28.15 7.31
C HIS A 515 -19.81 -27.57 8.53
N GLN A 516 -21.15 -27.56 8.53
CA GLN A 516 -21.94 -27.09 9.66
C GLN A 516 -21.56 -27.74 11.00
N PRO A 517 -21.31 -29.08 11.08
CA PRO A 517 -20.89 -29.67 12.33
C PRO A 517 -19.56 -29.15 12.88
N THR A 518 -18.65 -28.70 12.04
CA THR A 518 -17.41 -28.05 12.50
C THR A 518 -17.71 -26.72 13.17
N VAL A 519 -18.53 -25.88 12.53
CA VAL A 519 -18.94 -24.58 13.08
C VAL A 519 -19.65 -24.77 14.43
N ASP A 520 -20.65 -25.67 14.48
CA ASP A 520 -21.40 -25.92 15.71
C ASP A 520 -20.50 -26.49 16.81
N GLY A 521 -19.60 -27.42 16.47
CA GLY A 521 -18.71 -28.08 17.41
C GLY A 521 -17.66 -27.15 17.99
N VAL A 522 -17.02 -26.31 17.17
CA VAL A 522 -16.00 -25.37 17.63
C VAL A 522 -16.60 -24.26 18.50
N LEU A 523 -17.74 -23.66 18.11
CA LEU A 523 -18.38 -22.62 18.92
C LEU A 523 -18.78 -23.15 20.30
N ALA A 524 -19.31 -24.38 20.38
CA ALA A 524 -19.62 -25.03 21.65
C ALA A 524 -18.36 -25.42 22.45
N ALA A 525 -17.22 -25.66 21.80
CA ALA A 525 -15.95 -25.90 22.50
C ALA A 525 -15.37 -24.62 23.09
N ILE A 526 -15.48 -23.50 22.34
CA ILE A 526 -15.06 -22.17 22.81
C ILE A 526 -15.79 -21.83 24.10
N ASP A 527 -17.13 -21.94 24.14
CA ASP A 527 -17.93 -21.64 25.31
C ASP A 527 -17.44 -22.42 26.55
N GLU A 528 -17.13 -23.72 26.38
CA GLU A 528 -16.69 -24.58 27.47
C GLU A 528 -15.26 -24.28 27.95
N LEU A 529 -14.33 -23.97 27.02
CA LEU A 529 -12.94 -23.66 27.35
C LEU A 529 -12.80 -22.24 27.91
N GLN A 530 -13.58 -21.27 27.45
CA GLN A 530 -13.64 -19.94 28.05
C GLN A 530 -14.15 -20.00 29.50
N ALA A 531 -15.13 -20.83 29.78
CA ALA A 531 -15.57 -21.07 31.14
C ALA A 531 -14.47 -21.71 32.05
N GLN A 532 -13.45 -22.32 31.44
CA GLN A 532 -12.28 -22.85 32.14
C GLN A 532 -11.11 -21.85 32.22
N GLY A 533 -11.27 -20.64 31.64
CA GLY A 533 -10.30 -19.56 31.65
C GLY A 533 -9.33 -19.55 30.49
N TYR A 534 -9.62 -20.23 29.37
CA TYR A 534 -8.83 -20.14 28.14
C TYR A 534 -9.32 -19.01 27.24
N ALA A 535 -8.42 -18.40 26.48
CA ALA A 535 -8.72 -17.50 25.38
C ALA A 535 -8.28 -18.10 24.04
N PHE A 536 -8.90 -17.60 22.95
CA PHE A 536 -8.65 -18.05 21.60
C PHE A 536 -8.04 -16.93 20.80
N VAL A 537 -6.89 -17.20 20.19
CA VAL A 537 -6.03 -16.21 19.56
C VAL A 537 -5.58 -16.71 18.19
N THR A 538 -5.06 -15.82 17.36
CA THR A 538 -4.40 -16.19 16.12
C THR A 538 -3.05 -16.87 16.38
N VAL A 539 -2.46 -17.48 15.36
CA VAL A 539 -1.14 -18.13 15.51
C VAL A 539 -0.06 -17.09 15.82
N HIS A 540 -0.10 -15.91 15.19
CA HIS A 540 0.87 -14.86 15.48
C HIS A 540 0.67 -14.23 16.86
N GLU A 541 -0.57 -14.00 17.29
CA GLU A 541 -0.86 -13.56 18.67
C GLU A 541 -0.34 -14.59 19.69
N LEU A 542 -0.57 -15.87 19.44
CA LEU A 542 -0.02 -16.94 20.29
C LEU A 542 1.51 -16.90 20.37
N ALA A 543 2.17 -16.69 19.22
CA ALA A 543 3.62 -16.57 19.16
C ALA A 543 4.13 -15.35 19.96
N GLN A 544 3.48 -14.20 19.80
CA GLN A 544 3.79 -12.99 20.55
C GLN A 544 3.63 -13.20 22.06
N ILE A 545 2.48 -13.72 22.52
CA ILE A 545 2.21 -14.02 23.93
C ILE A 545 3.26 -14.97 24.52
N LYS A 546 3.75 -15.92 23.72
CA LYS A 546 4.76 -16.89 24.15
C LYS A 546 6.20 -16.42 23.96
N GLY A 547 6.43 -15.21 23.43
CA GLY A 547 7.75 -14.68 23.16
C GLY A 547 8.52 -15.46 22.07
N VAL A 548 7.80 -16.07 21.11
CA VAL A 548 8.35 -16.89 20.04
C VAL A 548 8.34 -16.12 18.72
N THR A 549 9.48 -15.98 18.08
CA THR A 549 9.58 -15.46 16.71
C THR A 549 9.33 -16.60 15.71
N LEU A 550 8.36 -16.40 14.83
CA LEU A 550 8.04 -17.36 13.76
C LEU A 550 8.99 -17.18 12.56
N GLU A 551 9.98 -18.05 12.45
CA GLU A 551 11.03 -17.98 11.43
C GLU A 551 10.57 -18.54 10.07
N PRO A 552 10.82 -17.85 8.94
CA PRO A 552 10.48 -18.34 7.60
C PRO A 552 11.06 -19.71 7.27
N GLY A 553 10.21 -20.59 6.72
CA GLY A 553 10.59 -21.98 6.37
C GLY A 553 10.70 -22.93 7.57
N THR A 554 10.52 -22.45 8.79
CA THR A 554 10.46 -23.27 10.00
C THR A 554 9.05 -23.79 10.24
N VAL A 555 8.95 -25.04 10.73
CA VAL A 555 7.66 -25.72 10.98
C VAL A 555 7.30 -25.62 12.44
N TYR A 556 6.09 -25.15 12.69
CA TYR A 556 5.50 -25.07 14.04
C TYR A 556 4.25 -25.97 14.09
N THR A 557 4.15 -26.81 15.10
CA THR A 557 2.97 -27.64 15.37
C THR A 557 2.21 -27.17 16.60
N ASP A 558 2.89 -26.52 17.48
CA ASP A 558 2.41 -25.81 18.65
C ASP A 558 3.35 -24.64 18.99
N ILE A 559 2.97 -23.79 19.92
CA ILE A 559 3.77 -22.64 20.39
C ILE A 559 3.68 -22.59 21.93
N LYS A 560 4.58 -23.30 22.61
CA LYS A 560 4.50 -23.47 24.07
C LYS A 560 5.49 -22.62 24.87
N GLY A 561 6.37 -21.83 24.18
CA GLY A 561 7.37 -20.99 24.82
C GLY A 561 8.66 -21.74 25.14
#